data_fc6d836b45816594ccbcc430acbcb9d9
#
_entry.id   fc6d836b45816594ccbcc430acbcb9d9
#
_cell.length_a   1.000
_cell.length_b   1.000
_cell.length_c   1.000
_cell.angle_alpha   90.00
_cell.angle_beta   90.00
_cell.angle_gamma   90.00
#
_symmetry.space_group_name_H-M   'P 1'
#
loop_
_entity.id
_entity.type
_entity.pdbx_description
1 polymer ?
#
loop_
_entity_poly.entity_id
_entity_poly.type
_entity_poly.pdbx_seq_one_letter_code
_entity_poly.pdbx_strand_id
1 'polypeptide(L)'
;RLRANIMTRHEKHDVLKQLKPPRYGLVRVEENGAVKGALDVEGLLGMDIEDIQTTKDIEVLGHIAEARRLMGEAIAPQAAEYTKDFLEGSDEKIVLFGWHISVLNILEEKLSKYGLVRVDGRKNAVQRQKAVDDFINDPNIRVFLGNIQTAGTGVDGLQTVCSTCYIIEPDWVPAQNEQAVSRLDRIGQKGIVTAEIFVAPGSISEKILVRALEKLNVIFTTLDERDKNANSAR
;
A
#
# COMPACT_ATOMS: atom_id res chain seq x y z
N ARG A 1 30.28 11.46 0.60
CA ARG A 1 30.93 12.33 -0.42
C ARG A 1 29.96 12.77 -1.53
N LEU A 2 29.12 11.88 -2.10
CA LEU A 2 28.14 12.26 -3.14
C LEU A 2 27.09 13.28 -2.68
N ARG A 3 26.59 13.17 -1.42
CA ARG A 3 25.61 14.13 -0.86
C ARG A 3 26.14 15.56 -0.71
N ALA A 4 27.43 15.74 -0.47
CA ALA A 4 28.00 17.07 -0.22
C ALA A 4 28.21 17.90 -1.51
N ASN A 5 28.35 17.24 -2.68
CA ASN A 5 28.82 17.93 -3.89
C ASN A 5 27.92 17.78 -5.12
N ILE A 6 26.98 16.82 -5.13
CA ILE A 6 26.22 16.49 -6.36
C ILE A 6 24.72 16.31 -6.10
N MET A 7 24.28 16.07 -4.86
CA MET A 7 22.91 15.72 -4.57
C MET A 7 22.37 16.43 -3.32
N THR A 8 21.47 17.37 -3.52
CA THR A 8 20.66 17.96 -2.45
C THR A 8 19.35 17.13 -2.35
N ARG A 9 19.18 16.37 -1.27
CA ARG A 9 17.94 15.68 -0.96
C ARG A 9 17.19 16.49 0.10
N HIS A 10 16.06 17.06 -0.28
CA HIS A 10 15.10 17.62 0.67
C HIS A 10 14.10 16.53 1.06
N GLU A 11 13.90 16.33 2.33
CA GLU A 11 12.81 15.47 2.80
C GLU A 11 11.48 16.21 2.66
N LYS A 12 10.42 15.47 2.39
CA LYS A 12 9.11 16.05 2.08
C LYS A 12 8.58 16.96 3.18
N HIS A 13 8.78 16.60 4.46
CA HIS A 13 8.35 17.42 5.59
C HIS A 13 9.24 18.63 5.85
N ASP A 14 10.45 18.66 5.36
CA ASP A 14 11.33 19.84 5.51
C ASP A 14 10.87 20.99 4.61
N VAL A 15 10.29 20.61 3.44
CA VAL A 15 9.88 21.57 2.40
C VAL A 15 8.38 21.86 2.46
N LEU A 16 7.55 20.86 2.78
CA LEU A 16 6.09 20.94 2.78
C LEU A 16 5.54 20.89 4.21
N LYS A 17 5.82 21.90 5.00
CA LYS A 17 5.39 22.03 6.42
C LYS A 17 3.86 21.96 6.61
N GLN A 18 3.08 22.21 5.55
CA GLN A 18 1.62 22.11 5.57
C GLN A 18 1.10 20.67 5.50
N LEU A 19 1.91 19.71 5.03
CA LEU A 19 1.51 18.31 4.98
C LEU A 19 1.85 17.64 6.31
N LYS A 20 0.83 17.09 6.95
CA LYS A 20 1.02 16.24 8.13
C LYS A 20 1.47 14.86 7.68
N PRO A 21 2.40 14.19 8.41
CA PRO A 21 2.85 12.85 8.05
C PRO A 21 1.67 11.87 7.99
N PRO A 22 1.67 10.94 7.02
CA PRO A 22 0.66 9.90 6.95
C PRO A 22 0.63 9.02 8.20
N ARG A 23 -0.56 8.56 8.56
CA ARG A 23 -0.76 7.56 9.61
C ARG A 23 -0.86 6.18 8.98
N TYR A 24 -0.08 5.23 9.50
CA TYR A 24 -0.12 3.85 9.07
C TYR A 24 -0.76 2.98 10.13
N GLY A 25 -1.68 2.10 9.70
CA GLY A 25 -2.31 1.07 10.51
C GLY A 25 -2.09 -0.32 9.91
N LEU A 26 -2.06 -1.35 10.75
CA LEU A 26 -2.11 -2.74 10.34
C LEU A 26 -3.50 -3.29 10.65
N VAL A 27 -4.18 -3.81 9.63
CA VAL A 27 -5.45 -4.53 9.78
C VAL A 27 -5.13 -6.03 9.66
N ARG A 28 -5.22 -6.72 10.78
CA ARG A 28 -5.07 -8.18 10.83
C ARG A 28 -6.40 -8.82 10.50
N VAL A 29 -6.43 -9.57 9.39
CA VAL A 29 -7.62 -10.32 9.01
C VAL A 29 -7.83 -11.51 9.95
N GLU A 30 -9.07 -11.93 10.09
CA GLU A 30 -9.40 -13.13 10.87
C GLU A 30 -8.97 -14.39 10.13
N GLU A 31 -8.47 -15.36 10.87
CA GLU A 31 -8.15 -16.67 10.32
C GLU A 31 -9.45 -17.43 9.97
N ASN A 32 -9.58 -17.76 8.69
CA ASN A 32 -10.62 -18.62 8.16
C ASN A 32 -10.01 -19.72 7.30
N GLY A 33 -10.84 -20.61 6.75
CA GLY A 33 -10.35 -21.74 5.94
C GLY A 33 -9.52 -21.32 4.74
N ALA A 34 -9.84 -20.19 4.09
CA ALA A 34 -9.09 -19.69 2.94
C ALA A 34 -7.73 -19.10 3.38
N VAL A 35 -7.71 -18.29 4.45
CA VAL A 35 -6.47 -17.73 5.03
C VAL A 35 -5.56 -18.86 5.52
N LYS A 36 -6.13 -19.86 6.22
CA LYS A 36 -5.35 -21.01 6.67
C LYS A 36 -4.75 -21.81 5.51
N GLY A 37 -5.52 -22.09 4.48
CA GLY A 37 -5.02 -22.77 3.29
C GLY A 37 -3.90 -22.00 2.59
N ALA A 38 -3.99 -20.66 2.53
CA ALA A 38 -2.93 -19.81 1.99
C ALA A 38 -1.67 -19.83 2.87
N LEU A 39 -1.81 -19.80 4.20
CA LEU A 39 -0.69 -19.94 5.15
C LEU A 39 0.00 -21.29 5.02
N ASP A 40 -0.76 -22.36 4.82
CA ASP A 40 -0.20 -23.71 4.60
C ASP A 40 0.65 -23.73 3.33
N VAL A 41 0.21 -23.10 2.24
CA VAL A 41 1.00 -22.97 0.99
C VAL A 41 2.25 -22.12 1.21
N GLU A 42 2.17 -21.00 1.93
CA GLU A 42 3.36 -20.22 2.31
C GLU A 42 4.32 -21.05 3.16
N GLY A 43 3.81 -21.87 4.08
CA GLY A 43 4.61 -22.75 4.92
C GLY A 43 5.39 -23.81 4.14
N LEU A 44 4.82 -24.31 3.04
CA LEU A 44 5.48 -25.30 2.17
C LEU A 44 6.71 -24.72 1.43
N LEU A 45 6.85 -23.41 1.32
CA LEU A 45 8.05 -22.81 0.75
C LEU A 45 9.31 -23.13 1.57
N GLY A 46 9.16 -23.33 2.90
CA GLY A 46 10.27 -23.72 3.79
C GLY A 46 11.43 -22.73 3.83
N MET A 47 11.22 -21.51 3.29
CA MET A 47 12.26 -20.50 3.10
C MET A 47 12.12 -19.40 4.15
N ASP A 48 13.24 -18.83 4.57
CA ASP A 48 13.20 -17.60 5.33
C ASP A 48 12.98 -16.36 4.43
N ILE A 49 12.74 -15.19 5.05
CA ILE A 49 12.43 -13.97 4.29
C ILE A 49 13.64 -13.52 3.45
N GLU A 50 14.85 -13.74 3.91
CA GLU A 50 16.06 -13.31 3.22
C GLU A 50 16.27 -14.15 1.95
N ASP A 51 16.04 -15.44 2.03
CA ASP A 51 16.06 -16.36 0.89
C ASP A 51 14.97 -16.02 -0.13
N ILE A 52 13.75 -15.75 0.35
CA ILE A 52 12.62 -15.32 -0.51
C ILE A 52 12.94 -14.02 -1.26
N GLN A 53 13.60 -13.05 -0.61
CA GLN A 53 13.92 -11.75 -1.21
C GLN A 53 15.14 -11.81 -2.15
N THR A 54 15.99 -12.81 -2.03
CA THR A 54 17.28 -12.91 -2.77
C THR A 54 17.30 -13.99 -3.83
N THR A 55 16.37 -14.95 -3.80
CA THR A 55 16.30 -16.04 -4.76
C THR A 55 16.21 -15.57 -6.20
N LYS A 56 16.89 -16.29 -7.09
CA LYS A 56 16.82 -16.09 -8.56
C LYS A 56 16.32 -17.35 -9.27
N ASP A 57 15.97 -18.39 -8.52
CA ASP A 57 15.42 -19.61 -9.06
C ASP A 57 14.00 -19.36 -9.57
N ILE A 58 13.78 -19.61 -10.86
CA ILE A 58 12.52 -19.31 -11.56
C ILE A 58 11.37 -20.16 -11.02
N GLU A 59 11.61 -21.41 -10.68
CA GLU A 59 10.60 -22.31 -10.14
C GLU A 59 10.17 -21.85 -8.74
N VAL A 60 11.14 -21.52 -7.89
CA VAL A 60 10.91 -20.96 -6.56
C VAL A 60 10.17 -19.63 -6.64
N LEU A 61 10.54 -18.74 -7.54
CA LEU A 61 9.82 -17.47 -7.78
C LEU A 61 8.37 -17.70 -8.20
N GLY A 62 8.12 -18.74 -8.99
CA GLY A 62 6.76 -19.16 -9.38
C GLY A 62 5.93 -19.59 -8.16
N HIS A 63 6.47 -20.40 -7.28
CA HIS A 63 5.81 -20.83 -6.05
C HIS A 63 5.56 -19.66 -5.08
N ILE A 64 6.52 -18.74 -4.95
CA ILE A 64 6.37 -17.52 -4.16
C ILE A 64 5.23 -16.65 -4.70
N ALA A 65 5.18 -16.46 -6.02
CA ALA A 65 4.12 -15.67 -6.67
C ALA A 65 2.74 -16.30 -6.46
N GLU A 66 2.65 -17.63 -6.54
CA GLU A 66 1.42 -18.37 -6.29
C GLU A 66 0.96 -18.27 -4.83
N ALA A 67 1.86 -18.48 -3.87
CA ALA A 67 1.54 -18.34 -2.44
C ALA A 67 1.03 -16.92 -2.13
N ARG A 68 1.70 -15.91 -2.70
CA ARG A 68 1.31 -14.50 -2.54
C ARG A 68 -0.06 -14.22 -3.15
N ARG A 69 -0.36 -14.77 -4.33
CA ARG A 69 -1.66 -14.65 -4.98
C ARG A 69 -2.77 -15.27 -4.14
N LEU A 70 -2.57 -16.49 -3.66
CA LEU A 70 -3.55 -17.20 -2.81
C LEU A 70 -3.83 -16.43 -1.51
N MET A 71 -2.79 -15.87 -0.89
CA MET A 71 -2.95 -15.04 0.30
C MET A 71 -3.77 -13.78 0.01
N GLY A 72 -3.49 -13.07 -1.08
CA GLY A 72 -4.26 -11.91 -1.49
C GLY A 72 -5.73 -12.24 -1.75
N GLU A 73 -6.02 -13.35 -2.44
CA GLU A 73 -7.38 -13.83 -2.69
C GLU A 73 -8.11 -14.22 -1.40
N ALA A 74 -7.39 -14.76 -0.41
CA ALA A 74 -7.96 -15.11 0.89
C ALA A 74 -8.29 -13.88 1.76
N ILE A 75 -7.49 -12.81 1.65
CA ILE A 75 -7.67 -11.55 2.39
C ILE A 75 -8.77 -10.69 1.74
N ALA A 76 -8.87 -10.65 0.42
CA ALA A 76 -9.72 -9.72 -0.31
C ALA A 76 -11.20 -9.70 0.12
N PRO A 77 -11.87 -10.83 0.44
CA PRO A 77 -13.24 -10.80 0.93
C PRO A 77 -13.41 -10.04 2.25
N GLN A 78 -12.51 -10.22 3.22
CA GLN A 78 -12.55 -9.53 4.50
C GLN A 78 -12.22 -8.04 4.34
N ALA A 79 -11.24 -7.72 3.49
CA ALA A 79 -10.92 -6.34 3.14
C ALA A 79 -12.10 -5.62 2.46
N ALA A 80 -12.88 -6.34 1.64
CA ALA A 80 -14.08 -5.78 1.04
C ALA A 80 -15.17 -5.50 2.10
N GLU A 81 -15.40 -6.40 3.07
CA GLU A 81 -16.36 -6.15 4.16
C GLU A 81 -15.91 -4.96 5.01
N TYR A 82 -14.64 -4.90 5.41
CA TYR A 82 -14.10 -3.77 6.13
C TYR A 82 -14.25 -2.43 5.36
N THR A 83 -14.08 -2.49 4.04
CA THR A 83 -14.30 -1.31 3.16
C THR A 83 -15.77 -0.92 3.12
N LYS A 84 -16.70 -1.88 3.13
CA LYS A 84 -18.15 -1.58 3.18
C LYS A 84 -18.51 -0.85 4.46
N ASP A 85 -18.00 -1.31 5.62
CA ASP A 85 -18.26 -0.66 6.90
C ASP A 85 -17.80 0.80 6.89
N PHE A 86 -16.62 1.07 6.30
CA PHE A 86 -16.12 2.43 6.10
C PHE A 86 -17.07 3.25 5.22
N LEU A 87 -17.50 2.69 4.07
CA LEU A 87 -18.36 3.38 3.11
C LEU A 87 -19.79 3.61 3.64
N GLU A 88 -20.28 2.72 4.48
CA GLU A 88 -21.61 2.84 5.09
C GLU A 88 -21.59 3.77 6.32
N GLY A 89 -20.43 3.88 6.98
CA GLY A 89 -20.23 4.76 8.14
C GLY A 89 -19.80 6.20 7.79
N SER A 90 -19.50 6.51 6.54
CA SER A 90 -19.03 7.84 6.11
C SER A 90 -19.50 8.17 4.70
N ASP A 91 -19.41 9.44 4.31
CA ASP A 91 -19.60 9.89 2.92
C ASP A 91 -18.26 10.04 2.18
N GLU A 92 -17.16 9.61 2.78
CA GLU A 92 -15.82 9.76 2.22
C GLU A 92 -15.56 8.78 1.08
N LYS A 93 -14.64 9.18 0.18
CA LYS A 93 -14.09 8.33 -0.87
C LYS A 93 -12.89 7.56 -0.32
N ILE A 94 -12.59 6.41 -0.94
CA ILE A 94 -11.47 5.56 -0.55
C ILE A 94 -10.69 5.05 -1.76
N VAL A 95 -9.38 4.91 -1.58
CA VAL A 95 -8.48 4.29 -2.55
C VAL A 95 -8.07 2.91 -2.06
N LEU A 96 -8.22 1.88 -2.88
CA LEU A 96 -7.79 0.52 -2.59
C LEU A 96 -6.66 0.11 -3.51
N PHE A 97 -5.60 -0.46 -2.95
CA PHE A 97 -4.46 -0.99 -3.70
C PHE A 97 -4.36 -2.50 -3.56
N GLY A 98 -4.28 -3.20 -4.68
CA GLY A 98 -3.96 -4.62 -4.76
C GLY A 98 -2.86 -4.87 -5.78
N TRP A 99 -2.30 -6.08 -5.77
CA TRP A 99 -1.27 -6.48 -6.71
C TRP A 99 -1.82 -7.35 -7.84
N HIS A 100 -2.50 -8.45 -7.49
CA HIS A 100 -3.00 -9.43 -8.45
C HIS A 100 -4.34 -9.01 -9.05
N ILE A 101 -4.50 -9.30 -10.34
CA ILE A 101 -5.74 -9.03 -11.07
C ILE A 101 -6.93 -9.77 -10.45
N SER A 102 -6.73 -11.00 -9.99
CA SER A 102 -7.75 -11.81 -9.31
C SER A 102 -8.27 -11.14 -8.04
N VAL A 103 -7.38 -10.55 -7.23
CA VAL A 103 -7.72 -9.78 -6.03
C VAL A 103 -8.54 -8.54 -6.39
N LEU A 104 -8.10 -7.80 -7.42
CA LEU A 104 -8.85 -6.65 -7.90
C LEU A 104 -10.25 -7.05 -8.42
N ASN A 105 -10.40 -8.22 -9.05
CA ASN A 105 -11.69 -8.72 -9.49
C ASN A 105 -12.64 -9.01 -8.31
N ILE A 106 -12.13 -9.64 -7.24
CA ILE A 106 -12.92 -9.91 -6.02
C ILE A 106 -13.40 -8.60 -5.37
N LEU A 107 -12.51 -7.61 -5.26
CA LEU A 107 -12.85 -6.31 -4.69
C LEU A 107 -13.86 -5.55 -5.57
N GLU A 108 -13.68 -5.56 -6.88
CA GLU A 108 -14.60 -4.93 -7.85
C GLU A 108 -15.99 -5.54 -7.75
N GLU A 109 -16.10 -6.87 -7.75
CA GLU A 109 -17.39 -7.57 -7.62
C GLU A 109 -18.12 -7.17 -6.33
N LYS A 110 -17.40 -7.15 -5.21
CA LYS A 110 -18.01 -6.89 -3.89
C LYS A 110 -18.34 -5.43 -3.62
N LEU A 111 -17.64 -4.49 -4.28
CA LEU A 111 -17.73 -3.05 -3.99
C LEU A 111 -18.38 -2.23 -5.11
N SER A 112 -18.73 -2.84 -6.24
CA SER A 112 -19.31 -2.16 -7.42
C SER A 112 -20.56 -1.32 -7.09
N LYS A 113 -21.37 -1.75 -6.12
CA LYS A 113 -22.60 -1.02 -5.71
C LYS A 113 -22.33 0.40 -5.14
N TYR A 114 -21.08 0.68 -4.72
CA TYR A 114 -20.72 1.99 -4.16
C TYR A 114 -20.15 2.95 -5.21
N GLY A 115 -20.25 2.60 -6.50
CA GLY A 115 -19.60 3.35 -7.57
C GLY A 115 -18.08 3.18 -7.51
N LEU A 116 -17.53 2.49 -8.52
CA LEU A 116 -16.13 2.11 -8.54
C LEU A 116 -15.49 2.42 -9.89
N VAL A 117 -14.29 2.98 -9.84
CA VAL A 117 -13.38 3.05 -11.00
C VAL A 117 -12.16 2.19 -10.73
N ARG A 118 -11.63 1.58 -11.79
CA ARG A 118 -10.48 0.70 -11.70
C ARG A 118 -9.36 1.12 -12.61
N VAL A 119 -8.13 1.08 -12.11
CA VAL A 119 -6.89 1.34 -12.86
C VAL A 119 -5.91 0.20 -12.65
N ASP A 120 -5.62 -0.53 -13.72
CA ASP A 120 -4.60 -1.59 -13.75
C ASP A 120 -3.77 -1.51 -15.06
N GLY A 121 -2.82 -2.44 -15.23
CA GLY A 121 -1.89 -2.46 -16.35
C GLY A 121 -2.53 -2.59 -17.74
N ARG A 122 -3.82 -2.99 -17.83
CA ARG A 122 -4.56 -3.12 -19.08
C ARG A 122 -5.08 -1.79 -19.63
N LYS A 123 -5.11 -0.74 -18.79
CA LYS A 123 -5.59 0.58 -19.18
C LYS A 123 -4.47 1.43 -19.75
N ASN A 124 -4.72 2.10 -20.87
CA ASN A 124 -3.82 3.10 -21.43
C ASN A 124 -3.87 4.43 -20.63
N ALA A 125 -3.00 5.38 -20.98
CA ALA A 125 -2.90 6.65 -20.24
C ALA A 125 -4.21 7.45 -20.25
N VAL A 126 -4.94 7.49 -21.37
CA VAL A 126 -6.22 8.20 -21.49
C VAL A 126 -7.29 7.58 -20.61
N GLN A 127 -7.37 6.25 -20.59
CA GLN A 127 -8.33 5.52 -19.75
C GLN A 127 -8.02 5.68 -18.26
N ARG A 128 -6.73 5.73 -17.88
CA ARG A 128 -6.32 6.00 -16.49
C ARG A 128 -6.72 7.40 -16.07
N GLN A 129 -6.42 8.40 -16.91
CA GLN A 129 -6.81 9.79 -16.61
C GLN A 129 -8.32 9.91 -16.48
N LYS A 130 -9.08 9.32 -17.39
CA LYS A 130 -10.54 9.31 -17.30
C LYS A 130 -11.04 8.72 -15.99
N ALA A 131 -10.47 7.60 -15.54
CA ALA A 131 -10.85 6.99 -14.27
C ALA A 131 -10.55 7.89 -13.06
N VAL A 132 -9.45 8.64 -13.10
CA VAL A 132 -9.13 9.66 -12.08
C VAL A 132 -10.13 10.81 -12.11
N ASP A 133 -10.43 11.33 -13.29
CA ASP A 133 -11.36 12.43 -13.46
C ASP A 133 -12.78 12.03 -13.00
N ASP A 134 -13.22 10.83 -13.36
CA ASP A 134 -14.50 10.28 -12.92
C ASP A 134 -14.54 10.15 -11.39
N PHE A 135 -13.46 9.63 -10.76
CA PHE A 135 -13.37 9.54 -9.30
C PHE A 135 -13.39 10.89 -8.61
N ILE A 136 -12.75 11.90 -9.18
CA ILE A 136 -12.71 13.24 -8.59
C ILE A 136 -14.07 13.94 -8.71
N ASN A 137 -14.70 13.87 -9.88
CA ASN A 137 -15.82 14.74 -10.23
C ASN A 137 -17.21 14.11 -9.99
N ASP A 138 -17.31 12.78 -9.97
CA ASP A 138 -18.60 12.10 -9.73
C ASP A 138 -18.72 11.73 -8.23
N PRO A 139 -19.69 12.33 -7.48
CA PRO A 139 -19.90 12.00 -6.08
C PRO A 139 -20.40 10.56 -5.85
N ASN A 140 -21.00 9.93 -6.86
CA ASN A 140 -21.47 8.56 -6.77
C ASN A 140 -20.34 7.54 -6.92
N ILE A 141 -19.18 7.92 -7.42
CA ILE A 141 -17.99 7.07 -7.50
C ILE A 141 -17.18 7.26 -6.21
N ARG A 142 -17.31 6.30 -5.30
CA ARG A 142 -16.71 6.38 -3.98
C ARG A 142 -15.45 5.53 -3.81
N VAL A 143 -15.22 4.57 -4.71
CA VAL A 143 -14.08 3.63 -4.65
C VAL A 143 -13.18 3.81 -5.86
N PHE A 144 -11.89 4.07 -5.60
CA PHE A 144 -10.83 3.98 -6.60
C PHE A 144 -10.03 2.70 -6.34
N LEU A 145 -10.08 1.77 -7.27
CA LEU A 145 -9.38 0.48 -7.18
C LEU A 145 -8.16 0.49 -8.11
N GLY A 146 -6.97 0.38 -7.55
CA GLY A 146 -5.71 0.47 -8.28
C GLY A 146 -4.80 -0.75 -8.10
N ASN A 147 -4.14 -1.19 -9.19
CA ASN A 147 -2.97 -2.04 -9.04
C ASN A 147 -1.82 -1.20 -8.49
N ILE A 148 -1.17 -1.68 -7.42
CA ILE A 148 -0.19 -0.91 -6.65
C ILE A 148 0.99 -0.43 -7.52
N GLN A 149 1.44 -1.20 -8.50
CA GLN A 149 2.50 -0.80 -9.41
C GLN A 149 2.03 0.23 -10.42
N THR A 150 0.87 0.03 -11.02
CA THR A 150 0.34 0.89 -12.08
C THR A 150 -0.22 2.20 -11.52
N ALA A 151 -0.97 2.15 -10.43
CA ALA A 151 -1.52 3.33 -9.78
C ALA A 151 -0.46 4.08 -8.94
N GLY A 152 0.57 3.39 -8.49
CA GLY A 152 1.77 3.99 -7.88
C GLY A 152 2.59 4.85 -8.88
N THR A 153 2.34 4.74 -10.19
CA THR A 153 2.99 5.54 -11.23
C THR A 153 1.94 6.16 -12.16
N GLY A 154 1.99 7.47 -12.37
CA GLY A 154 1.16 8.15 -13.39
C GLY A 154 -0.31 8.44 -13.02
N VAL A 155 -0.70 8.30 -11.76
CA VAL A 155 -2.01 8.75 -11.24
C VAL A 155 -1.79 9.98 -10.36
N ASP A 156 -2.51 11.07 -10.63
CA ASP A 156 -2.44 12.31 -9.85
C ASP A 156 -3.82 12.94 -9.69
N GLY A 157 -4.03 13.67 -8.58
CA GLY A 157 -5.29 14.36 -8.28
C GLY A 157 -6.15 13.66 -7.22
N LEU A 158 -5.92 12.39 -6.89
CA LEU A 158 -6.70 11.65 -5.88
C LEU A 158 -6.71 12.35 -4.52
N GLN A 159 -5.60 13.00 -4.15
CA GLN A 159 -5.43 13.74 -2.90
C GLN A 159 -6.40 14.91 -2.72
N THR A 160 -7.02 15.37 -3.77
CA THR A 160 -7.97 16.50 -3.70
C THR A 160 -9.31 16.12 -3.10
N VAL A 161 -9.68 14.84 -3.16
CA VAL A 161 -10.98 14.29 -2.76
C VAL A 161 -10.93 13.12 -1.79
N CYS A 162 -9.72 12.58 -1.52
CA CYS A 162 -9.56 11.38 -0.71
C CYS A 162 -8.33 11.51 0.21
N SER A 163 -8.48 11.06 1.45
CA SER A 163 -7.39 10.99 2.45
C SER A 163 -7.17 9.57 3.00
N THR A 164 -7.99 8.60 2.60
CA THR A 164 -7.94 7.23 3.12
C THR A 164 -7.58 6.24 2.03
N CYS A 165 -6.60 5.38 2.30
CA CYS A 165 -6.30 4.26 1.40
C CYS A 165 -6.07 2.96 2.18
N TYR A 166 -6.44 1.85 1.54
CA TYR A 166 -6.17 0.50 2.02
C TYR A 166 -5.24 -0.23 1.06
N ILE A 167 -4.22 -0.88 1.59
CA ILE A 167 -3.31 -1.74 0.84
C ILE A 167 -3.67 -3.18 1.19
N ILE A 168 -4.35 -3.86 0.25
CA ILE A 168 -4.87 -5.22 0.45
C ILE A 168 -3.75 -6.26 0.25
N GLU A 169 -2.87 -6.00 -0.70
CA GLU A 169 -1.69 -6.80 -0.97
C GLU A 169 -0.45 -5.89 -0.89
N PRO A 170 0.21 -5.80 0.26
CA PRO A 170 1.41 -4.99 0.37
C PRO A 170 2.53 -5.50 -0.52
N ASP A 171 3.27 -4.57 -1.12
CA ASP A 171 4.52 -4.91 -1.78
C ASP A 171 5.57 -5.31 -0.74
N TRP A 172 6.39 -6.31 -1.07
CA TRP A 172 7.48 -6.75 -0.22
C TRP A 172 8.67 -5.78 -0.23
N VAL A 173 8.65 -4.81 -1.15
CA VAL A 173 9.55 -3.65 -1.14
C VAL A 173 8.82 -2.47 -0.47
N PRO A 174 9.17 -2.08 0.76
CA PRO A 174 8.45 -1.04 1.52
C PRO A 174 8.28 0.28 0.78
N ALA A 175 9.28 0.68 -0.02
CA ALA A 175 9.24 1.90 -0.81
C ALA A 175 8.10 1.94 -1.84
N GLN A 176 7.63 0.78 -2.32
CA GLN A 176 6.49 0.71 -3.25
C GLN A 176 5.17 1.03 -2.53
N ASN A 177 5.01 0.55 -1.29
CA ASN A 177 3.86 0.87 -0.46
C ASN A 177 3.83 2.37 -0.13
N GLU A 178 4.97 2.95 0.24
CA GLU A 178 5.11 4.39 0.47
C GLU A 178 4.79 5.20 -0.79
N GLN A 179 5.22 4.73 -1.95
CA GLN A 179 4.92 5.38 -3.23
C GLN A 179 3.42 5.39 -3.51
N ALA A 180 2.70 4.31 -3.23
CA ALA A 180 1.25 4.24 -3.37
C ALA A 180 0.57 5.24 -2.42
N VAL A 181 0.92 5.25 -1.14
CA VAL A 181 0.39 6.20 -0.14
C VAL A 181 0.71 7.65 -0.53
N SER A 182 1.89 7.90 -1.11
CA SER A 182 2.30 9.24 -1.54
C SER A 182 1.43 9.83 -2.67
N ARG A 183 0.55 9.04 -3.31
CA ARG A 183 -0.46 9.56 -4.24
C ARG A 183 -1.53 10.37 -3.54
N LEU A 184 -1.78 10.09 -2.26
CA LEU A 184 -2.70 10.86 -1.43
C LEU A 184 -1.97 11.91 -0.59
N ASP A 185 -0.73 11.62 -0.17
CA ASP A 185 0.10 12.54 0.61
C ASP A 185 0.87 13.50 -0.31
N ARG A 186 0.17 14.46 -0.89
CA ARG A 186 0.68 15.45 -1.85
C ARG A 186 0.15 16.85 -1.59
N ILE A 187 0.77 17.83 -2.29
CA ILE A 187 0.25 19.21 -2.34
C ILE A 187 -1.21 19.18 -2.77
N GLY A 188 -2.08 19.86 -2.03
CA GLY A 188 -3.53 19.86 -2.23
C GLY A 188 -4.29 18.92 -1.30
N GLN A 189 -3.62 18.06 -0.55
CA GLN A 189 -4.25 17.25 0.50
C GLN A 189 -4.69 18.15 1.66
N LYS A 190 -5.96 18.02 2.05
CA LYS A 190 -6.58 18.83 3.13
C LYS A 190 -6.62 18.09 4.47
N GLY A 191 -6.60 16.76 4.43
CA GLY A 191 -6.69 15.90 5.60
C GLY A 191 -5.36 15.26 5.98
N ILE A 192 -5.36 14.47 7.04
CA ILE A 192 -4.26 13.56 7.36
C ILE A 192 -4.50 12.29 6.56
N VAL A 193 -3.51 11.88 5.77
CA VAL A 193 -3.61 10.62 5.04
C VAL A 193 -3.57 9.45 6.01
N THR A 194 -4.54 8.57 5.91
CA THR A 194 -4.60 7.30 6.65
C THR A 194 -4.40 6.15 5.68
N ALA A 195 -3.39 5.33 5.94
CA ALA A 195 -3.07 4.16 5.14
C ALA A 195 -3.17 2.91 6.02
N GLU A 196 -4.08 2.01 5.70
CA GLU A 196 -4.24 0.74 6.40
C GLU A 196 -3.78 -0.41 5.52
N ILE A 197 -2.94 -1.28 6.09
CA ILE A 197 -2.30 -2.38 5.38
C ILE A 197 -2.87 -3.69 5.92
N PHE A 198 -3.43 -4.50 5.03
CA PHE A 198 -4.04 -5.77 5.38
C PHE A 198 -3.00 -6.88 5.39
N VAL A 199 -3.01 -7.68 6.45
CA VAL A 199 -2.14 -8.84 6.61
C VAL A 199 -2.87 -9.99 7.30
N ALA A 200 -2.53 -11.21 6.93
CA ALA A 200 -2.90 -12.38 7.69
C ALA A 200 -1.83 -12.62 8.79
N PRO A 201 -2.23 -12.85 10.05
CA PRO A 201 -1.29 -13.18 11.12
C PRO A 201 -0.42 -14.38 10.76
N GLY A 202 0.89 -14.25 10.95
CA GLY A 202 1.88 -15.28 10.64
C GLY A 202 2.32 -15.35 9.17
N SER A 203 1.68 -14.61 8.27
CA SER A 203 2.03 -14.59 6.85
C SER A 203 3.41 -13.99 6.57
N ILE A 204 3.96 -14.32 5.40
CA ILE A 204 5.21 -13.73 4.90
C ILE A 204 5.07 -12.21 4.81
N SER A 205 3.93 -11.71 4.34
CA SER A 205 3.67 -10.27 4.24
C SER A 205 3.72 -9.57 5.60
N GLU A 206 3.14 -10.15 6.65
CA GLU A 206 3.24 -9.57 8.01
C GLU A 206 4.70 -9.54 8.49
N LYS A 207 5.43 -10.64 8.34
CA LYS A 207 6.84 -10.74 8.75
C LYS A 207 7.72 -9.71 8.03
N ILE A 208 7.52 -9.49 6.74
CA ILE A 208 8.25 -8.49 5.95
C ILE A 208 7.94 -7.07 6.42
N LEU A 209 6.66 -6.75 6.65
CA LEU A 209 6.25 -5.43 7.11
C LEU A 209 6.78 -5.11 8.51
N VAL A 210 6.73 -6.06 9.43
CA VAL A 210 7.29 -5.90 10.78
C VAL A 210 8.79 -5.60 10.70
N ARG A 211 9.56 -6.37 9.91
CA ARG A 211 10.99 -6.11 9.69
C ARG A 211 11.25 -4.75 9.04
N ALA A 212 10.40 -4.32 8.11
CA ALA A 212 10.54 -3.01 7.49
C ALA A 212 10.33 -1.87 8.50
N LEU A 213 9.33 -1.98 9.37
CA LEU A 213 9.07 -1.03 10.45
C LEU A 213 10.20 -0.99 11.48
N GLU A 214 10.76 -2.14 11.85
CA GLU A 214 11.92 -2.21 12.74
C GLU A 214 13.14 -1.49 12.14
N LYS A 215 13.43 -1.71 10.86
CA LYS A 215 14.51 -1.02 10.15
C LYS A 215 14.30 0.50 10.09
N LEU A 216 13.08 0.95 9.87
CA LEU A 216 12.74 2.38 9.89
C LEU A 216 12.95 2.96 11.30
N ASN A 217 12.50 2.30 12.35
CA ASN A 217 12.72 2.74 13.73
C ASN A 217 14.21 2.84 14.08
N VAL A 218 15.04 1.88 13.65
CA VAL A 218 16.50 1.94 13.83
C VAL A 218 17.11 3.13 13.07
N ILE A 219 16.63 3.43 11.88
CA ILE A 219 17.11 4.58 11.09
C ILE A 219 16.72 5.89 11.77
N PHE A 220 15.49 6.02 12.27
CA PHE A 220 15.03 7.23 12.97
C PHE A 220 15.79 7.45 14.27
N THR A 221 15.97 6.43 15.10
CA THR A 221 16.75 6.53 16.34
C THR A 221 18.21 6.93 16.09
N THR A 222 18.83 6.37 15.05
CA THR A 222 20.22 6.70 14.69
C THR A 222 20.38 8.12 14.13
N LEU A 223 19.37 8.65 13.44
CA LEU A 223 19.37 10.02 12.95
C LEU A 223 19.17 11.03 14.09
N ASP A 224 18.22 10.76 15.00
CA ASP A 224 17.96 11.58 16.19
C ASP A 224 19.18 11.67 17.11
N GLU A 225 19.95 10.59 17.29
CA GLU A 225 21.18 10.60 18.07
C GLU A 225 22.29 11.42 17.41
N ARG A 226 22.38 11.42 16.08
CA ARG A 226 23.35 12.23 15.34
C ARG A 226 23.04 13.71 15.43
N ASP A 227 21.77 14.10 15.34
CA ASP A 227 21.35 15.51 15.45
C ASP A 227 21.53 16.04 16.88
N LYS A 228 21.31 15.23 17.92
CA LYS A 228 21.60 15.59 19.31
C LYS A 228 23.09 15.80 19.54
N ASN A 229 23.95 14.96 18.97
CA ASN A 229 25.39 15.07 19.06
C ASN A 229 25.95 16.26 18.27
N ALA A 230 25.35 16.62 17.13
CA ALA A 230 25.74 17.80 16.35
C ALA A 230 25.37 19.12 17.04
N ASN A 231 24.27 19.13 17.81
CA ASN A 231 23.81 20.30 18.56
C ASN A 231 24.52 20.48 19.90
N SER A 232 25.14 19.43 20.47
CA SER A 232 25.95 19.54 21.69
C SER A 232 27.45 19.88 21.43
N ALA A 233 27.85 19.94 20.15
CA ALA A 233 29.20 20.30 19.74
C ALA A 233 29.32 21.76 19.21
N ARG A 234 28.28 22.55 19.38
CA ARG A 234 28.24 24.02 19.16
C ARG A 234 28.09 24.73 20.48
#